data_0fa9cdd6a09fec6536fbc4f6d65afe93
#
_entry.id   0fa9cdd6a09fec6536fbc4f6d65afe93
#
_cell.length_a   1.000
_cell.length_b   1.000
_cell.length_c   1.000
_cell.angle_alpha   90.00
_cell.angle_beta   90.00
_cell.angle_gamma   90.00
#
_symmetry.space_group_name_H-M   'P 1'
#
loop_
_entity.id
_entity.type
_entity.pdbx_description
1 polymer ?
#
loop_
_entity_poly.entity_id
_entity_poly.type
_entity_poly.pdbx_seq_one_letter_code
_entity_poly.pdbx_strand_id
1 'polypeptide(L)'
;GPXPVNIIGRNLLTQXGCTLNFPISPIETVPVKLKPGXXGPXXXQWXLTEEKIXALTXICNEMEKEGKISKIGPENPXXTPIFAIKKKDSTKWRKLVDFRELNKRTQDFWEVQLGIPHPAGXKKNKSVTVLDVGDAYFSVPLXEDFRKYTAFTIPSINNETPGIRYQYNVLPQGWKGSPAIFQSSMTKILEPFRAKXPEIVIYQYMDDLYVGSDLEIGQHRAKIEELRAHLXXWGXTTPDQKXXXXLSFLWMVY
;
A
#
# COMPACT_ATOMS: atom_id res chain seq x y z
N GLY A 1 -5.33 29.20 35.02
CA GLY A 1 -4.67 30.43 35.44
C GLY A 1 -4.21 31.28 34.28
N PRO A 2 -3.61 32.43 34.55
CA PRO A 2 -3.21 33.34 33.47
C PRO A 2 -2.06 32.79 32.63
N UNK A 3 -2.13 32.84 31.38
CA UNK A 3 -1.24 32.42 30.53
C UNK A 3 -0.53 33.56 30.09
N PRO A 4 0.55 33.37 29.54
CA PRO A 4 1.25 34.50 28.93
C PRO A 4 0.59 34.96 27.64
N VAL A 5 -0.22 34.13 27.04
CA VAL A 5 -0.99 34.44 25.84
C VAL A 5 -2.43 33.97 26.05
N ASN A 6 -3.32 34.48 25.21
CA ASN A 6 -4.70 34.03 25.24
C ASN A 6 -4.80 32.61 24.63
N ILE A 7 -5.45 31.73 25.34
CA ILE A 7 -5.58 30.32 24.92
C ILE A 7 -7.05 29.96 24.92
N ILE A 8 -7.51 29.38 23.80
CA ILE A 8 -8.88 28.90 23.66
C ILE A 8 -8.83 27.39 23.50
N GLY A 9 -9.50 26.69 24.38
CA GLY A 9 -9.52 25.25 24.35
C GLY A 9 -10.75 24.70 23.62
N ARG A 10 -10.81 23.36 23.58
CA ARG A 10 -11.89 22.70 22.85
C ARG A 10 -13.28 23.02 23.42
N ASN A 11 -13.37 23.27 24.72
CA ASN A 11 -14.67 23.58 25.30
C ASN A 11 -15.31 24.82 24.69
N LEU A 12 -14.51 25.87 24.45
CA LEU A 12 -15.04 27.03 23.78
C LEU A 12 -15.20 26.85 22.28
N LEU A 13 -14.26 26.13 21.65
CA LEU A 13 -14.36 25.89 20.23
C LEU A 13 -15.65 25.18 19.88
N THR A 14 -16.06 24.20 20.68
CA THR A 14 -17.29 23.47 20.41
C THR A 14 -18.51 24.34 20.64
N GLN A 15 -18.52 25.17 21.67
CA GLN A 15 -19.64 26.09 21.90
C GLN A 15 -19.86 27.04 20.74
N UNK A 16 -18.72 27.35 20.31
CA UNK A 16 -18.78 28.26 19.34
C UNK A 16 -18.91 27.73 18.04
N GLY A 17 -19.21 26.62 17.85
CA GLY A 17 -19.29 25.95 16.59
C GLY A 17 -18.12 26.17 15.63
N CYS A 18 -16.96 26.38 16.20
CA CYS A 18 -15.76 26.64 15.41
C CYS A 18 -15.27 25.39 14.71
N THR A 19 -14.62 25.56 13.58
CA THR A 19 -13.91 24.48 12.89
C THR A 19 -12.45 24.86 12.74
N LEU A 20 -11.61 23.85 12.71
CA LEU A 20 -10.19 24.01 12.42
C LEU A 20 -9.94 23.46 11.02
N ASN A 21 -9.46 24.33 10.14
CA ASN A 21 -9.23 23.95 8.76
C ASN A 21 -7.73 24.02 8.46
N PHE A 22 -7.14 22.85 8.21
CA PHE A 22 -5.72 22.77 7.89
C PHE A 22 -5.60 22.53 6.39
N PRO A 23 -5.15 23.54 5.63
CA PRO A 23 -5.02 23.33 4.18
C PRO A 23 -4.02 22.21 3.89
N ILE A 24 -4.38 21.33 2.99
CA ILE A 24 -3.49 20.24 2.58
C ILE A 24 -2.55 20.79 1.53
N SER A 25 -1.25 20.69 1.79
CA SER A 25 -0.27 21.09 0.79
C SER A 25 -0.27 20.07 -0.34
N PRO A 26 -0.39 20.50 -1.60
CA PRO A 26 -0.38 19.54 -2.70
C PRO A 26 0.95 18.81 -2.77
N ILE A 27 0.89 17.50 -3.00
CA ILE A 27 2.07 16.70 -3.23
C ILE A 27 2.17 16.49 -4.74
N GLU A 28 3.33 16.82 -5.29
CA GLU A 28 3.54 16.66 -6.71
C GLU A 28 3.52 15.18 -7.08
N THR A 29 2.71 14.82 -8.08
CA THR A 29 2.62 13.45 -8.50
C THR A 29 3.73 13.11 -9.49
N VAL A 30 4.11 11.83 -9.52
CA VAL A 30 5.11 11.35 -10.46
C VAL A 30 4.41 10.99 -11.77
N PRO A 31 4.88 11.50 -12.91
CA PRO A 31 4.27 11.14 -14.18
C PRO A 31 4.41 9.64 -14.45
N VAL A 32 3.33 9.03 -14.88
CA VAL A 32 3.29 7.59 -15.17
C VAL A 32 2.47 7.39 -16.44
N LYS A 33 2.87 6.40 -17.22
CA LYS A 33 2.09 6.06 -18.41
C LYS A 33 2.18 4.57 -18.69
N LEU A 34 1.29 4.12 -19.56
CA LEU A 34 1.34 2.74 -20.03
C LEU A 34 2.51 2.56 -20.99
N LYS A 35 2.87 1.31 -21.21
CA LYS A 35 3.86 1.00 -22.23
C LYS A 35 3.36 1.45 -23.61
N PRO A 36 4.23 1.77 -24.52
CA PRO A 36 3.81 2.17 -25.86
C PRO A 36 2.93 1.09 -26.52
N GLY A 37 1.81 1.55 -27.09
CA GLY A 37 0.87 0.64 -27.74
C GLY A 37 -0.04 -0.12 -26.80
N UNK A 38 0.11 -0.04 -25.53
CA UNK A 38 -0.71 -0.84 -24.66
C UNK A 38 -1.95 -0.05 -24.30
N UNK A 39 -2.96 -0.72 -24.14
CA UNK A 39 -4.24 -0.21 -23.71
C UNK A 39 -4.41 -0.53 -22.24
N GLY A 40 -5.57 0.02 -21.73
CA GLY A 40 -5.83 -0.28 -20.33
C GLY A 40 -6.41 -1.67 -20.14
N PRO A 41 -6.31 -2.19 -18.92
CA PRO A 41 -6.78 -3.58 -18.72
C PRO A 41 -8.31 -3.66 -18.79
N UNK A 42 -8.76 -4.69 -19.16
CA UNK A 42 -10.16 -4.90 -19.25
C UNK A 42 -10.54 -6.27 -18.78
N UNK A 43 -10.04 -6.76 -17.65
CA UNK A 43 -10.29 -8.01 -17.11
C UNK A 43 -11.66 -8.04 -16.50
N UNK A 44 -12.21 -8.95 -16.55
CA UNK A 44 -13.54 -9.20 -16.07
C UNK A 44 -13.54 -9.44 -14.59
N GLN A 45 -14.70 -9.08 -13.95
CA GLN A 45 -14.88 -9.27 -12.52
C GLN A 45 -15.65 -10.55 -12.26
N TRP A 46 -15.07 -11.41 -11.46
CA TRP A 46 -15.75 -12.67 -11.15
C TRP A 46 -16.90 -12.45 -10.19
N UNK A 47 -17.63 -13.14 -10.12
CA UNK A 47 -18.72 -13.11 -9.26
C UNK A 47 -18.22 -13.30 -7.86
N LEU A 48 -18.95 -12.75 -7.06
CA LEU A 48 -18.60 -12.85 -5.64
C LEU A 48 -19.81 -13.23 -4.83
N THR A 49 -19.56 -13.94 -3.74
CA THR A 49 -20.64 -14.28 -2.82
C THR A 49 -21.22 -13.02 -2.18
N GLU A 50 -22.46 -13.13 -1.71
CA GLU A 50 -23.11 -11.99 -1.06
C GLU A 50 -22.29 -11.52 0.15
N GLU A 51 -21.71 -12.45 0.90
CA GLU A 51 -20.89 -12.11 2.06
C GLU A 51 -19.67 -11.29 1.65
N LYS A 52 -19.03 -11.67 0.58
CA LYS A 52 -17.84 -10.95 0.13
C LYS A 52 -18.19 -9.58 -0.42
N ILE A 53 -19.32 -9.48 -1.11
CA ILE A 53 -19.78 -8.17 -1.59
C ILE A 53 -20.01 -7.21 -0.42
N UNK A 54 -20.41 -7.60 0.41
CA UNK A 54 -20.67 -6.82 1.52
C UNK A 54 -19.46 -6.35 2.18
N ALA A 55 -18.63 -7.34 2.38
CA ALA A 55 -17.37 -6.98 2.98
C ALA A 55 -16.63 -5.94 2.16
N LEU A 56 -16.59 -6.13 0.86
CA LEU A 56 -15.90 -5.18 0.00
C LEU A 56 -16.57 -3.83 -0.01
N THR A 57 -17.89 -3.82 0.11
CA THR A 57 -18.62 -2.55 0.19
C THR A 57 -18.19 -1.72 1.41
N UNK A 58 -17.98 -2.32 2.30
CA UNK A 58 -17.57 -1.71 3.44
C UNK A 58 -16.24 -1.12 3.36
N ILE A 59 -15.42 -1.94 2.94
CA ILE A 59 -14.04 -1.53 2.78
C ILE A 59 -13.97 -0.34 1.82
N CYS A 60 -14.66 -0.40 0.73
CA CYS A 60 -14.61 0.69 -0.25
C CYS A 60 -15.27 1.95 0.24
N ASN A 61 -16.34 1.84 1.04
CA ASN A 61 -16.93 3.04 1.64
C ASN A 61 -15.91 3.75 2.52
N GLU A 62 -15.16 2.99 3.30
CA GLU A 62 -14.15 3.60 4.16
C GLU A 62 -13.03 4.21 3.34
N MET A 63 -12.57 3.51 2.31
CA MET A 63 -11.53 4.04 1.45
C MET A 63 -11.98 5.31 0.74
N GLU A 64 -13.23 5.34 0.32
CA GLU A 64 -13.76 6.54 -0.33
C GLU A 64 -13.79 7.72 0.62
N LYS A 65 -14.22 7.50 1.87
CA LYS A 65 -14.23 8.56 2.88
C LYS A 65 -12.83 9.11 3.11
N GLU A 66 -11.83 8.25 3.05
CA GLU A 66 -10.45 8.65 3.27
C GLU A 66 -9.80 9.25 2.03
N GLY A 67 -10.54 9.34 0.93
CA GLY A 67 -10.01 9.92 -0.29
C GLY A 67 -9.12 9.02 -1.11
N LYS A 68 -9.04 7.74 -0.74
CA LYS A 68 -8.14 6.81 -1.43
C LYS A 68 -8.70 6.36 -2.78
N ILE A 69 -10.02 6.29 -2.89
CA ILE A 69 -10.69 5.93 -4.14
C ILE A 69 -11.86 6.87 -4.36
N SER A 70 -12.31 6.96 -5.60
CA SER A 70 -13.48 7.76 -5.98
C SER A 70 -14.38 6.96 -6.90
N LYS A 71 -15.68 7.19 -6.79
CA LYS A 71 -16.62 6.57 -7.73
C LYS A 71 -16.44 7.16 -9.12
N ILE A 72 -16.63 6.32 -10.12
CA ILE A 72 -16.52 6.74 -11.52
C ILE A 72 -17.74 6.26 -12.28
N GLY A 73 -17.94 6.88 -13.42
CA GLY A 73 -19.08 6.55 -14.26
C GLY A 73 -18.81 5.43 -15.24
N PRO A 74 -19.81 5.10 -16.04
CA PRO A 74 -19.71 3.98 -16.98
C PRO A 74 -18.86 4.28 -18.20
N GLU A 75 -18.41 5.51 -18.37
CA GLU A 75 -17.62 5.87 -19.53
C GLU A 75 -16.20 5.27 -19.50
N ASN A 76 -15.73 4.84 -18.33
CA ASN A 76 -14.39 4.26 -18.18
C ASN A 76 -14.47 2.77 -18.52
N PRO A 77 -13.85 2.33 -19.57
CA PRO A 77 -13.91 0.90 -19.95
C PRO A 77 -12.98 -0.02 -19.19
N UNK A 78 -12.00 0.38 -18.44
CA UNK A 78 -11.06 -0.45 -17.85
C UNK A 78 -11.69 -1.20 -16.70
N UNK A 79 -11.18 -2.31 -16.35
CA UNK A 79 -11.59 -3.12 -15.28
C UNK A 79 -10.48 -4.00 -14.85
N THR A 80 -10.31 -4.03 -13.53
CA THR A 80 -9.36 -4.95 -12.88
C THR A 80 -10.11 -5.78 -11.85
N PRO A 81 -9.87 -7.10 -11.78
CA PRO A 81 -10.64 -7.95 -10.86
C PRO A 81 -10.27 -7.67 -9.40
N ILE A 82 -11.28 -7.76 -8.53
CA ILE A 82 -11.05 -7.66 -7.10
C ILE A 82 -11.58 -8.91 -6.40
N PHE A 83 -11.02 -9.18 -5.25
CA PHE A 83 -11.36 -10.36 -4.44
C PHE A 83 -11.42 -9.95 -2.99
N ALA A 84 -12.17 -10.71 -2.19
CA ALA A 84 -12.16 -10.56 -0.75
C ALA A 84 -11.51 -11.80 -0.15
N ILE A 85 -10.50 -11.60 0.69
CA ILE A 85 -9.78 -12.71 1.30
C ILE A 85 -9.68 -12.46 2.80
N LYS A 86 -9.40 -13.53 3.55
CA LYS A 86 -9.08 -13.43 4.95
C LYS A 86 -7.66 -13.93 5.17
N LYS A 87 -6.90 -13.18 5.95
CA LYS A 87 -5.56 -13.62 6.30
C LYS A 87 -5.66 -14.76 7.29
N LYS A 88 -4.61 -15.57 7.33
CA LYS A 88 -4.52 -16.70 8.26
C LYS A 88 -4.75 -16.22 9.69
N ASP A 89 -5.58 -16.94 10.43
CA ASP A 89 -5.89 -16.65 11.83
C ASP A 89 -6.57 -15.29 12.01
N SER A 90 -7.30 -14.83 10.99
CA SER A 90 -8.04 -13.57 11.08
C SER A 90 -9.46 -13.78 10.63
N THR A 91 -10.38 -13.08 11.28
CA THR A 91 -11.78 -13.06 10.85
C THR A 91 -12.08 -11.84 9.99
N LYS A 92 -11.11 -10.99 9.81
CA LYS A 92 -11.31 -9.72 9.11
C LYS A 92 -11.11 -9.89 7.61
N TRP A 93 -12.05 -9.39 6.82
CA TRP A 93 -11.93 -9.41 5.37
C TRP A 93 -10.93 -8.38 4.90
N ARG A 94 -10.24 -8.71 3.82
CA ARG A 94 -9.27 -7.84 3.20
C ARG A 94 -9.53 -7.80 1.70
N LYS A 95 -9.44 -6.60 1.12
CA LYS A 95 -9.62 -6.41 -0.32
C LYS A 95 -8.32 -6.70 -1.05
N LEU A 96 -8.39 -7.50 -2.08
CA LEU A 96 -7.25 -7.79 -2.95
C LEU A 96 -7.60 -7.36 -4.36
N VAL A 97 -6.79 -6.51 -4.95
CA VAL A 97 -6.95 -6.09 -6.34
C VAL A 97 -5.88 -6.80 -7.17
N ASP A 98 -6.31 -7.50 -8.21
CA ASP A 98 -5.38 -8.26 -9.03
C ASP A 98 -4.86 -7.39 -10.17
N PHE A 99 -3.77 -6.69 -9.90
CA PHE A 99 -3.18 -5.78 -10.87
C PHE A 99 -2.20 -6.44 -11.81
N ARG A 100 -2.21 -7.77 -11.93
CA ARG A 100 -1.25 -8.44 -12.81
C ARG A 100 -1.31 -7.91 -14.23
N GLU A 101 -2.53 -7.71 -14.76
CA GLU A 101 -2.66 -7.23 -16.13
C GLU A 101 -2.22 -5.79 -16.26
N LEU A 102 -2.61 -4.93 -15.32
CA LEU A 102 -2.16 -3.54 -15.35
C LEU A 102 -0.63 -3.47 -15.22
N ASN A 103 -0.05 -4.33 -14.37
CA ASN A 103 1.39 -4.33 -14.20
C ASN A 103 2.11 -4.65 -15.50
N LYS A 104 1.58 -5.60 -16.27
CA LYS A 104 2.18 -5.92 -17.58
C LYS A 104 2.14 -4.74 -18.53
N ARG A 105 1.12 -3.91 -18.42
CA ARG A 105 0.88 -2.81 -19.34
C ARG A 105 1.46 -1.48 -18.88
N THR A 106 1.98 -1.43 -17.64
CA THR A 106 2.56 -0.20 -17.09
C THR A 106 4.02 -0.08 -17.54
N GLN A 107 4.46 1.16 -17.77
CA GLN A 107 5.85 1.42 -18.13
C GLN A 107 6.81 0.74 -17.15
N ASP A 108 8.00 0.47 -17.61
CA ASP A 108 9.04 -0.02 -16.73
C ASP A 108 9.68 1.16 -15.98
N PHE A 109 10.12 0.88 -14.77
CA PHE A 109 10.73 1.89 -13.92
C PHE A 109 12.21 1.59 -13.73
N TRP A 110 12.88 1.23 -14.82
CA TRP A 110 14.27 0.81 -14.72
C TRP A 110 15.17 1.86 -14.11
N GLU A 111 15.00 3.12 -14.54
CA GLU A 111 15.87 4.18 -14.04
C GLU A 111 15.70 4.39 -12.55
N VAL A 112 14.46 4.28 -12.08
CA VAL A 112 14.19 4.43 -10.65
C VAL A 112 14.69 3.24 -9.88
N GLN A 113 14.57 2.04 -10.46
CA GLN A 113 14.92 0.81 -9.77
C GLN A 113 16.40 0.50 -9.79
N LEU A 114 17.20 1.29 -10.51
CA LEU A 114 18.63 1.04 -10.56
C LEU A 114 19.29 1.12 -9.18
N GLY A 115 18.68 1.84 -8.25
CA GLY A 115 19.23 1.94 -6.92
C GLY A 115 18.83 0.83 -5.97
N ILE A 116 18.02 -0.13 -6.42
CA ILE A 116 17.60 -1.22 -5.55
C ILE A 116 18.55 -2.40 -5.73
N PRO A 117 19.51 -2.57 -4.84
CA PRO A 117 20.42 -3.70 -4.99
C PRO A 117 19.72 -5.00 -4.64
N HIS A 118 19.95 -5.99 -5.46
CA HIS A 118 19.50 -7.33 -5.10
C HIS A 118 20.40 -7.79 -3.96
N PRO A 119 19.84 -8.10 -2.78
CA PRO A 119 20.71 -8.37 -1.63
C PRO A 119 21.27 -9.77 -1.71
N ALA A 120 22.48 -9.88 -2.20
CA ALA A 120 23.17 -11.17 -2.21
C ALA A 120 23.25 -11.72 -0.79
N GLY A 121 23.45 -10.85 0.16
CA GLY A 121 23.48 -11.23 1.56
C GLY A 121 22.18 -11.84 2.08
N UNK A 122 21.21 -11.44 1.69
CA UNK A 122 19.99 -11.85 2.09
C UNK A 122 19.72 -13.23 1.81
N LYS A 123 20.17 -13.63 0.75
CA LYS A 123 20.02 -15.03 0.39
C LYS A 123 20.68 -15.98 1.40
N LYS A 124 21.71 -15.53 2.04
CA LYS A 124 22.47 -16.36 2.97
C LYS A 124 22.07 -16.18 4.42
N ASN A 125 21.14 -15.28 4.69
CA ASN A 125 20.76 -15.00 6.06
C ASN A 125 20.06 -16.19 6.70
N LYS A 126 20.31 -16.38 7.99
CA LYS A 126 19.70 -17.45 8.76
C LYS A 126 18.19 -17.25 8.92
N SER A 127 17.77 -16.01 9.13
CA SER A 127 16.38 -15.70 9.38
C SER A 127 15.94 -14.58 8.47
N VAL A 128 14.73 -14.70 7.92
CA VAL A 128 14.12 -13.67 7.10
C VAL A 128 12.70 -13.47 7.58
N THR A 129 12.33 -12.22 7.81
CA THR A 129 10.96 -11.85 8.13
C THR A 129 10.43 -10.97 7.00
N VAL A 130 9.18 -11.19 6.61
CA VAL A 130 8.53 -10.40 5.58
C VAL A 130 7.49 -9.50 6.25
N LEU A 131 7.61 -8.19 6.05
CA LEU A 131 6.69 -7.22 6.58
C LEU A 131 5.85 -6.61 5.46
N ASP A 132 4.53 -6.55 5.67
CA ASP A 132 3.64 -5.92 4.72
C ASP A 132 3.62 -4.41 5.01
N VAL A 133 4.11 -3.62 4.07
CA VAL A 133 4.17 -2.16 4.23
C VAL A 133 3.30 -1.44 3.21
N GLY A 134 2.37 -2.14 2.60
CA GLY A 134 1.58 -1.57 1.52
C GLY A 134 0.70 -0.39 1.91
N ASP A 135 0.35 -0.28 3.20
CA ASP A 135 -0.44 0.88 3.64
C ASP A 135 0.29 2.20 3.41
N ALA A 136 1.61 2.18 3.37
CA ALA A 136 2.39 3.41 3.16
C ALA A 136 2.08 4.04 1.80
N TYR A 137 1.74 3.22 0.82
CA TYR A 137 1.47 3.74 -0.52
C TYR A 137 0.26 4.66 -0.55
N PHE A 138 -0.68 4.46 0.37
CA PHE A 138 -1.92 5.23 0.38
C PHE A 138 -1.71 6.70 0.74
N SER A 139 -0.54 7.06 1.22
CA SER A 139 -0.24 8.46 1.54
C SER A 139 0.28 9.25 0.35
N VAL A 140 0.47 8.61 -0.80
CA VAL A 140 1.05 9.27 -1.98
C VAL A 140 0.02 9.31 -3.10
N PRO A 141 -0.26 10.50 -3.67
CA PRO A 141 -1.25 10.59 -4.75
C PRO A 141 -0.73 9.98 -6.04
N LEU A 142 -1.69 9.53 -6.85
CA LEU A 142 -1.40 8.94 -8.15
C LEU A 142 -1.71 9.96 -9.24
N UNK A 143 -0.87 10.04 -10.21
CA UNK A 143 -0.99 10.83 -11.26
C UNK A 143 -2.28 10.76 -11.71
N GLU A 144 -3.04 11.92 -11.99
CA GLU A 144 -4.45 11.93 -12.32
C GLU A 144 -4.76 11.24 -13.63
N ASP A 145 -3.94 11.49 -14.63
CA ASP A 145 -4.17 10.90 -15.94
C ASP A 145 -4.09 9.38 -15.94
N PHE A 146 -3.45 8.79 -14.93
CA PHE A 146 -3.30 7.34 -14.84
C PHE A 146 -4.40 6.68 -14.04
N ARG A 147 -5.13 7.43 -13.24
CA ARG A 147 -6.12 6.86 -12.30
C ARG A 147 -7.15 6.00 -13.00
N LYS A 148 -7.55 6.38 -14.20
CA LYS A 148 -8.57 5.64 -14.94
C LYS A 148 -8.18 4.19 -15.20
N TYR A 149 -6.89 3.89 -15.25
CA TYR A 149 -6.43 2.53 -15.50
C TYR A 149 -6.52 1.63 -14.28
N THR A 150 -6.78 2.20 -13.11
CA THR A 150 -6.91 1.42 -11.87
C THR A 150 -8.36 1.07 -11.55
N ALA A 151 -9.27 1.25 -12.49
CA ALA A 151 -10.69 1.09 -12.26
C ALA A 151 -11.05 -0.35 -11.90
N PHE A 152 -11.99 -0.48 -10.97
CA PHE A 152 -12.50 -1.78 -10.58
C PHE A 152 -13.98 -1.64 -10.23
N THR A 153 -14.64 -2.79 -10.06
CA THR A 153 -16.09 -2.83 -9.86
C THR A 153 -16.42 -3.75 -8.70
N ILE A 154 -17.26 -3.28 -7.77
CA ILE A 154 -17.91 -4.19 -6.84
C ILE A 154 -19.18 -4.68 -7.52
N PRO A 155 -19.28 -5.97 -7.84
CA PRO A 155 -20.47 -6.44 -8.55
C PRO A 155 -21.69 -6.44 -7.64
N SER A 156 -22.87 -6.39 -8.25
CA SER A 156 -24.09 -6.55 -7.50
C SER A 156 -24.35 -8.04 -7.24
N ILE A 157 -25.26 -8.30 -6.30
CA ILE A 157 -25.62 -9.68 -6.00
C ILE A 157 -26.26 -10.30 -7.24
N ASN A 158 -25.70 -11.44 -7.65
CA ASN A 158 -26.12 -12.17 -8.84
C ASN A 158 -26.08 -11.34 -10.11
N ASN A 159 -25.31 -10.25 -10.09
CA ASN A 159 -25.18 -9.35 -11.25
C ASN A 159 -26.53 -8.83 -11.74
N GLU A 160 -27.46 -8.61 -10.82
CA GLU A 160 -28.80 -8.17 -11.18
C GLU A 160 -28.85 -6.69 -11.54
N THR A 161 -27.88 -5.90 -11.04
CA THR A 161 -27.79 -4.49 -11.37
C THR A 161 -26.34 -4.16 -11.72
N PRO A 162 -26.11 -2.98 -12.29
CA PRO A 162 -24.72 -2.58 -12.53
C PRO A 162 -23.96 -2.48 -11.21
N GLY A 163 -22.71 -2.88 -11.23
CA GLY A 163 -21.89 -2.78 -10.05
C GLY A 163 -21.46 -1.35 -9.77
N ILE A 164 -20.82 -1.16 -8.63
CA ILE A 164 -20.31 0.15 -8.24
C ILE A 164 -18.87 0.25 -8.71
N ARG A 165 -18.59 1.33 -9.45
CA ARG A 165 -17.29 1.52 -10.07
C ARG A 165 -16.46 2.52 -9.31
N TYR A 166 -15.17 2.22 -9.15
CA TYR A 166 -14.21 3.08 -8.45
C TYR A 166 -12.91 3.16 -9.24
N GLN A 167 -12.14 4.19 -8.95
CA GLN A 167 -10.73 4.27 -9.36
C GLN A 167 -9.89 4.75 -8.18
N TYR A 168 -8.60 4.50 -8.23
CA TYR A 168 -7.69 4.92 -7.18
C TYR A 168 -7.25 6.36 -7.37
N ASN A 169 -7.13 7.08 -6.26
CA ASN A 169 -6.55 8.43 -6.23
C ASN A 169 -5.13 8.41 -5.68
N VAL A 170 -4.73 7.30 -5.08
CA VAL A 170 -3.43 7.16 -4.43
C VAL A 170 -2.75 5.92 -5.01
N LEU A 171 -1.47 5.74 -4.67
CA LEU A 171 -0.72 4.58 -5.15
C LEU A 171 -1.39 3.30 -4.66
N PRO A 172 -1.83 2.42 -5.56
CA PRO A 172 -2.52 1.22 -5.11
C PRO A 172 -1.57 0.13 -4.64
N GLN A 173 -2.02 -0.65 -3.67
CA GLN A 173 -1.29 -1.85 -3.28
C GLN A 173 -1.35 -2.86 -4.41
N GLY A 174 -0.23 -3.52 -4.66
CA GLY A 174 -0.15 -4.55 -5.69
C GLY A 174 0.15 -4.05 -7.09
N TRP A 175 0.27 -2.74 -7.27
CA TRP A 175 0.66 -2.16 -8.56
C TRP A 175 2.17 -1.94 -8.55
N LYS A 176 2.85 -2.34 -9.64
CA LYS A 176 4.32 -2.27 -9.65
C LYS A 176 4.85 -0.85 -9.56
N GLY A 177 4.04 0.14 -9.93
CA GLY A 177 4.47 1.53 -9.84
C GLY A 177 4.54 2.05 -8.41
N SER A 178 3.77 1.45 -7.49
CA SER A 178 3.73 1.95 -6.13
C SER A 178 5.07 1.84 -5.42
N PRO A 179 5.70 0.65 -5.38
CA PRO A 179 7.03 0.60 -4.77
C PRO A 179 8.06 1.42 -5.53
N ALA A 180 7.96 1.50 -6.85
CA ALA A 180 8.92 2.28 -7.62
C ALA A 180 8.84 3.76 -7.28
N ILE A 181 7.62 4.30 -7.22
CA ILE A 181 7.43 5.71 -6.91
C ILE A 181 7.78 6.00 -5.46
N PHE A 182 7.45 5.07 -4.55
CA PHE A 182 7.71 5.27 -3.12
C PHE A 182 9.16 4.99 -2.74
N GLN A 183 9.98 4.51 -3.68
CA GLN A 183 11.33 4.03 -3.35
C GLN A 183 12.18 5.08 -2.65
N SER A 184 12.19 6.31 -3.14
CA SER A 184 13.03 7.34 -2.53
C SER A 184 12.56 7.65 -1.11
N SER A 185 11.26 7.65 -0.89
CA SER A 185 10.74 7.86 0.47
C SER A 185 11.11 6.71 1.38
N MET A 186 11.00 5.48 0.89
CA MET A 186 11.35 4.34 1.72
C MET A 186 12.83 4.35 2.08
N THR A 187 13.66 4.73 1.13
CA THR A 187 15.09 4.82 1.40
C THR A 187 15.38 5.81 2.52
N LYS A 188 14.72 6.98 2.47
CA LYS A 188 14.90 7.98 3.54
C LYS A 188 14.40 7.46 4.88
N ILE A 189 13.24 6.79 4.88
CA ILE A 189 12.66 6.27 6.10
C ILE A 189 13.58 5.23 6.75
N LEU A 190 14.17 4.36 5.94
CA LEU A 190 14.98 3.26 6.45
C LEU A 190 16.41 3.65 6.79
N GLU A 191 16.89 4.79 6.30
CA GLU A 191 18.28 5.14 6.45
C GLU A 191 18.77 5.14 7.90
N PRO A 192 18.05 5.77 8.84
CA PRO A 192 18.54 5.76 10.23
C PRO A 192 18.59 4.34 10.83
N PHE A 193 17.62 3.52 10.46
CA PHE A 193 17.62 2.16 10.97
C PHE A 193 18.78 1.35 10.40
N ARG A 194 19.04 1.51 9.10
CA ARG A 194 20.16 0.81 8.48
C ARG A 194 21.48 1.22 9.09
N ALA A 195 21.62 2.49 9.43
CA ALA A 195 22.84 2.96 10.07
C ALA A 195 23.06 2.33 11.43
N LYS A 196 21.99 2.09 12.16
CA LYS A 196 22.09 1.45 13.46
C LYS A 196 22.19 -0.06 13.40
N UNK A 197 21.72 -0.74 12.42
CA UNK A 197 21.74 -1.85 12.32
C UNK A 197 22.29 -2.32 11.25
N PRO A 198 23.60 -2.18 10.99
CA PRO A 198 24.21 -2.56 9.71
C PRO A 198 24.23 -4.06 9.43
N GLU A 199 24.02 -4.86 10.43
CA GLU A 199 23.98 -6.32 10.26
C GLU A 199 22.64 -6.79 9.70
N ILE A 200 21.65 -5.90 9.59
CA ILE A 200 20.32 -6.24 9.07
C ILE A 200 20.27 -5.89 7.59
N VAL A 201 19.76 -6.83 6.78
CA VAL A 201 19.60 -6.63 5.34
C VAL A 201 18.11 -6.39 5.07
N ILE A 202 17.79 -5.28 4.40
CA ILE A 202 16.41 -4.94 4.10
C ILE A 202 16.25 -4.78 2.59
N TYR A 203 15.28 -5.50 2.02
CA TYR A 203 15.02 -5.46 0.59
C TYR A 203 13.52 -5.23 0.36
N GLN A 204 13.19 -4.23 -0.45
CA GLN A 204 11.79 -3.93 -0.77
C GLN A 204 11.41 -4.61 -2.08
N TYR A 205 10.29 -5.33 -2.06
CA TYR A 205 9.73 -5.90 -3.27
C TYR A 205 8.21 -5.83 -3.18
N MET A 206 7.60 -5.17 -4.17
CA MET A 206 6.16 -4.95 -4.21
C MET A 206 5.69 -4.32 -2.90
N ASP A 207 4.74 -4.94 -2.21
CA ASP A 207 4.17 -4.38 -0.99
C ASP A 207 4.93 -4.81 0.26
N ASP A 208 6.05 -5.50 0.13
CA ASP A 208 6.71 -6.15 1.25
C ASP A 208 8.13 -5.65 1.45
N LEU A 209 8.56 -5.68 2.72
CA LEU A 209 9.97 -5.58 3.08
C LEU A 209 10.45 -6.95 3.53
N TYR A 210 11.55 -7.39 2.95
CA TYR A 210 12.23 -8.63 3.34
C TYR A 210 13.39 -8.25 4.23
N VAL A 211 13.37 -8.73 5.47
CA VAL A 211 14.34 -8.32 6.49
C VAL A 211 15.11 -9.55 6.94
N GLY A 212 16.39 -9.58 6.60
CA GLY A 212 17.23 -10.74 6.89
C GLY A 212 18.36 -10.44 7.86
N SER A 213 18.74 -11.43 8.64
CA SER A 213 19.88 -11.32 9.52
C SER A 213 20.44 -12.69 9.82
N ASP A 214 21.66 -12.70 10.34
CA ASP A 214 22.30 -13.90 10.84
C ASP A 214 22.28 -13.97 12.36
N LEU A 215 21.50 -13.11 12.98
CA LEU A 215 21.39 -13.08 14.43
C LEU A 215 20.66 -14.31 14.94
N GLU A 216 20.86 -14.61 16.21
CA GLU A 216 20.08 -15.62 16.90
C GLU A 216 18.59 -15.21 16.83
N ILE A 217 17.70 -16.22 16.80
CA ILE A 217 16.31 -15.96 16.46
C ILE A 217 15.65 -14.95 17.39
N GLY A 218 15.95 -14.99 18.68
CA GLY A 218 15.39 -14.03 19.62
C GLY A 218 15.85 -12.61 19.33
N GLN A 219 17.13 -12.48 19.00
CA GLN A 219 17.67 -11.17 18.62
C GLN A 219 17.10 -10.68 17.30
N HIS A 220 16.90 -11.60 16.36
CA HIS A 220 16.27 -11.26 15.10
C HIS A 220 14.87 -10.68 15.32
N ARG A 221 14.08 -11.38 16.13
CA ARG A 221 12.72 -10.92 16.42
C ARG A 221 12.71 -9.57 17.11
N ALA A 222 13.68 -9.34 18.01
CA ALA A 222 13.77 -8.03 18.67
C ALA A 222 14.07 -6.92 17.67
N LYS A 223 14.94 -7.20 16.70
CA LYS A 223 15.24 -6.20 15.68
C LYS A 223 14.06 -5.95 14.77
N ILE A 224 13.28 -6.99 14.47
CA ILE A 224 12.05 -6.79 13.70
C ILE A 224 11.10 -5.85 14.44
N GLU A 225 10.94 -6.02 15.75
CA GLU A 225 10.07 -5.13 16.51
C GLU A 225 10.61 -3.70 16.55
N GLU A 226 11.93 -3.54 16.62
CA GLU A 226 12.53 -2.21 16.52
C GLU A 226 12.21 -1.56 15.17
N LEU A 227 12.33 -2.33 14.10
CA LEU A 227 12.01 -1.80 12.77
C LEU A 227 10.54 -1.43 12.66
N ARG A 228 9.67 -2.29 13.17
CA ARG A 228 8.24 -1.99 13.12
C ARG A 228 7.92 -0.70 13.89
N ALA A 229 8.55 -0.52 15.03
CA ALA A 229 8.37 0.72 15.80
C ALA A 229 8.91 1.93 15.04
N HIS A 230 10.04 1.76 14.38
CA HIS A 230 10.61 2.83 13.56
C HIS A 230 9.65 3.22 12.43
N LEU A 231 9.10 2.24 11.78
CA LEU A 231 8.14 2.50 10.70
C LEU A 231 6.87 3.19 11.21
N UNK A 232 6.49 2.86 12.29
CA UNK A 232 5.35 3.40 12.82
C UNK A 232 5.46 4.82 13.08
N UNK A 233 6.66 5.15 13.29
CA UNK A 233 7.01 6.45 13.47
C UNK A 233 6.85 7.29 12.30
N TRP A 234 6.80 6.77 11.25
CA TRP A 234 6.57 7.39 9.95
C TRP A 234 5.14 7.16 9.46
N GLY A 235 4.31 6.52 10.26
CA GLY A 235 2.94 6.22 9.86
C GLY A 235 2.78 4.94 9.03
N UNK A 236 3.77 4.22 8.85
CA UNK A 236 3.75 3.06 8.11
C UNK A 236 3.46 1.94 9.00
N THR A 237 2.26 1.36 8.79
CA THR A 237 1.87 0.18 9.59
C THR A 237 2.33 -1.11 8.94
N THR A 238 2.49 -2.12 9.78
CA THR A 238 2.95 -3.44 9.29
C THR A 238 2.03 -4.51 9.88
N PRO A 239 0.80 -4.58 9.38
CA PRO A 239 -0.20 -5.45 10.03
C PRO A 239 0.09 -6.93 9.92
N ASP A 240 0.81 -7.36 8.87
CA ASP A 240 1.11 -8.78 8.66
C ASP A 240 2.60 -8.98 8.63
N GLN A 241 3.09 -10.14 9.19
CA GLN A 241 4.48 -10.52 9.07
C GLN A 241 4.57 -12.03 8.99
N LYS A 242 5.63 -12.49 8.30
CA LYS A 242 5.90 -13.92 8.17
C LYS A 242 7.35 -14.15 8.50
N UNK A 243 7.65 -15.07 9.17
CA UNK A 243 8.99 -15.40 9.45
C UNK A 243 9.31 -16.50 8.47
N UNK A 244 10.15 -16.29 7.83
CA UNK A 244 10.46 -17.26 6.86
C UNK A 244 11.82 -17.70 7.14
N UNK A 245 12.11 -18.75 6.66
CA UNK A 245 13.38 -19.38 6.73
C UNK A 245 14.13 -18.98 5.53
N UNK A 246 15.04 -19.16 5.51
CA UNK A 246 15.93 -18.94 4.46
C UNK A 246 15.52 -19.48 3.15
N LEU A 247 15.10 -20.55 3.21
CA LEU A 247 14.67 -21.20 1.99
C LEU A 247 13.47 -20.46 1.40
N SER A 248 12.58 -20.01 2.25
CA SER A 248 11.42 -19.24 1.81
C SER A 248 11.85 -17.96 1.12
N PHE A 249 12.86 -17.33 1.65
CA PHE A 249 13.36 -16.09 1.05
C PHE A 249 13.90 -16.34 -0.35
N LEU A 250 14.63 -17.43 -0.53
CA LEU A 250 15.16 -17.77 -1.86
C LEU A 250 14.03 -17.96 -2.85
N TRP A 251 12.96 -18.60 -2.44
CA TRP A 251 11.82 -18.81 -3.31
C TRP A 251 11.16 -17.49 -3.71
N MET A 252 11.05 -16.58 -2.77
CA MET A 252 10.35 -15.33 -3.04
C MET A 252 11.15 -14.37 -3.92
N VAL A 253 12.48 -14.42 -3.84
CA VAL A 253 13.32 -13.52 -4.62
C VAL A 253 13.48 -13.99 -6.05
N TYR A 254 13.41 -15.31 -6.27
CA TYR A 254 13.51 -15.89 -7.60
C TYR A 254 12.16 -16.37 -8.09
#